data_1cdb262f96c7c4a57176d6c57607f3ad
#
_entry.id   1cdb262f96c7c4a57176d6c57607f3ad
#
_cell.length_a   1.000
_cell.length_b   1.000
_cell.length_c   1.000
_cell.angle_alpha   90.00
_cell.angle_beta   90.00
_cell.angle_gamma   90.00
#
_symmetry.space_group_name_H-M   'P 1'
#
loop_
_entity.id
_entity.type
_entity.pdbx_description
1 polymer ?
#
loop_
_entity_poly.entity_id
_entity_poly.type
_entity_poly.pdbx_seq_one_letter_code
_entity_poly.pdbx_strand_id
1 'polypeptide(L)'
;MLYICIPSRNEAQTVGLLLWKIRQVFTDAPREYHLLVGDDASTDATPDVLAPYTKVLPLTVLRQDRHAGYARTLERLLRHAVTL
;
A
#
# COMPACT_ATOMS: atom_id res chain seq x y z
N MET A 1 -2.98 -14.59 -8.98
CA MET A 1 -2.76 -13.60 -7.92
C MET A 1 -2.50 -12.22 -8.54
N LEU A 2 -3.25 -11.23 -8.11
CA LEU A 2 -3.09 -9.84 -8.54
C LEU A 2 -2.34 -9.06 -7.47
N TYR A 3 -1.27 -8.39 -7.83
CA TYR A 3 -0.56 -7.48 -6.94
C TYR A 3 -0.87 -6.05 -7.31
N ILE A 4 -1.26 -5.25 -6.31
CA ILE A 4 -1.57 -3.83 -6.48
C ILE A 4 -0.52 -3.04 -5.71
N CYS A 5 0.33 -2.31 -6.43
CA CYS A 5 1.43 -1.54 -5.85
C CYS A 5 1.03 -0.08 -5.71
N ILE A 6 1.10 0.44 -4.50
CA ILE A 6 0.65 1.79 -4.16
C ILE A 6 1.78 2.55 -3.49
N PRO A 7 2.49 3.42 -4.21
CA PRO A 7 3.41 4.36 -3.57
C PRO A 7 2.61 5.40 -2.79
N SER A 8 3.07 5.71 -1.57
CA SER A 8 2.35 6.64 -0.69
C SER A 8 3.33 7.52 0.06
N ARG A 9 2.99 8.79 0.20
CA ARG A 9 3.73 9.73 1.05
C ARG A 9 2.78 10.81 1.54
N ASN A 10 2.66 10.94 2.87
CA ASN A 10 1.81 11.95 3.50
C ASN A 10 0.36 11.90 3.00
N GLU A 11 -0.20 10.67 2.98
CA GLU A 11 -1.56 10.39 2.49
C GLU A 11 -2.51 9.97 3.62
N ALA A 12 -2.23 10.39 4.86
CA ALA A 12 -3.01 9.96 6.03
C ALA A 12 -4.52 10.18 5.86
N GLN A 13 -4.93 11.27 5.19
CA GLN A 13 -6.34 11.61 5.01
C GLN A 13 -7.03 10.78 3.92
N THR A 14 -6.29 10.18 2.99
CA THR A 14 -6.86 9.56 1.80
C THR A 14 -6.55 8.08 1.65
N VAL A 15 -5.44 7.60 2.21
CA VAL A 15 -5.00 6.21 2.02
C VAL A 15 -6.02 5.21 2.55
N GLY A 16 -6.61 5.48 3.71
CA GLY A 16 -7.62 4.59 4.29
C GLY A 16 -8.86 4.46 3.41
N LEU A 17 -9.31 5.57 2.82
CA LEU A 17 -10.44 5.57 1.90
C LEU A 17 -10.13 4.77 0.64
N LEU A 18 -8.92 4.90 0.09
CA LEU A 18 -8.49 4.12 -1.07
C LEU A 18 -8.51 2.62 -0.78
N LEU A 19 -7.94 2.21 0.35
CA LEU A 19 -7.91 0.81 0.75
C LEU A 19 -9.32 0.25 0.95
N TRP A 20 -10.21 1.03 1.55
CA TRP A 20 -11.61 0.65 1.71
C TRP A 20 -12.31 0.43 0.37
N LYS A 21 -12.12 1.33 -0.59
CA LYS A 21 -12.70 1.21 -1.93
C LYS A 21 -12.18 -0.02 -2.67
N ILE A 22 -10.88 -0.31 -2.55
CA ILE A 22 -10.30 -1.51 -3.15
C ILE A 22 -10.95 -2.76 -2.55
N ARG A 23 -11.10 -2.80 -1.23
CA ARG A 23 -11.77 -3.91 -0.57
C ARG A 23 -13.18 -4.13 -1.09
N GLN A 24 -13.95 -3.05 -1.29
CA GLN A 24 -15.31 -3.13 -1.83
C GLN A 24 -15.33 -3.73 -3.23
N VAL A 25 -14.42 -3.32 -4.10
CA VAL A 25 -14.32 -3.86 -5.46
C VAL A 25 -14.14 -5.38 -5.43
N PHE A 26 -13.24 -5.90 -4.59
CA PHE A 26 -12.96 -7.32 -4.53
C PHE A 26 -13.98 -8.10 -3.69
N THR A 27 -14.82 -7.43 -2.92
CA THR A 27 -15.99 -8.05 -2.28
C THR A 27 -17.07 -8.32 -3.32
N ASP A 28 -17.30 -7.37 -4.22
CA ASP A 28 -18.33 -7.49 -5.27
C ASP A 28 -17.88 -8.37 -6.44
N ALA A 29 -16.59 -8.39 -6.74
CA ALA A 29 -15.99 -9.20 -7.80
C ALA A 29 -14.80 -9.99 -7.22
N PRO A 30 -15.04 -11.12 -6.51
CA PRO A 30 -13.99 -11.81 -5.77
C PRO A 30 -12.85 -12.28 -6.66
N ARG A 31 -11.62 -11.98 -6.22
CA ARG A 31 -10.39 -12.39 -6.87
C ARG A 31 -9.27 -12.40 -5.83
N GLU A 32 -8.32 -13.31 -5.95
CA GLU A 32 -7.13 -13.26 -5.12
C GLU A 32 -6.30 -12.03 -5.45
N TYR A 33 -5.96 -11.25 -4.43
CA TYR A 33 -5.16 -10.06 -4.58
C TYR A 33 -4.29 -9.82 -3.35
N HIS A 34 -3.22 -9.06 -3.53
CA HIS A 34 -2.36 -8.60 -2.44
C HIS A 34 -1.95 -7.15 -2.70
N LEU A 35 -2.05 -6.33 -1.67
CA LEU A 35 -1.70 -4.92 -1.73
C LEU A 35 -0.28 -4.72 -1.21
N LEU A 36 0.54 -4.02 -1.98
CA LEU A 36 1.87 -3.60 -1.58
C LEU A 36 1.89 -2.07 -1.51
N VAL A 37 1.94 -1.53 -0.30
CA VAL A 37 2.01 -0.09 -0.08
C VAL A 37 3.43 0.28 0.27
N GLY A 38 4.01 1.20 -0.50
CA GLY A 38 5.32 1.77 -0.21
C GLY A 38 5.17 3.09 0.51
N ASP A 39 5.49 3.14 1.79
CA ASP A 39 5.49 4.38 2.56
C ASP A 39 6.84 5.09 2.39
N ASP A 40 6.86 6.10 1.55
CA ASP A 40 8.07 6.85 1.18
C ASP A 40 8.40 7.92 2.22
N ALA A 41 8.82 7.49 3.40
CA ALA A 41 9.26 8.34 4.50
C ALA A 41 8.21 9.39 4.90
N SER A 42 6.94 8.96 5.05
CA SER A 42 5.87 9.87 5.49
C SER A 42 6.19 10.49 6.84
N THR A 43 5.91 11.79 6.95
CA THR A 43 6.10 12.58 8.18
C THR A 43 4.78 12.82 8.92
N ASP A 44 3.66 12.43 8.33
CA ASP A 44 2.34 12.53 8.95
C ASP A 44 1.92 11.19 9.59
N ALA A 45 0.64 11.02 9.89
CA ALA A 45 0.09 9.81 10.49
C ALA A 45 -0.15 8.66 9.50
N THR A 46 0.36 8.73 8.26
CA THR A 46 0.16 7.67 7.26
C THR A 46 0.51 6.28 7.78
N PRO A 47 1.67 6.05 8.45
CA PRO A 47 1.98 4.71 8.98
C PRO A 47 0.95 4.22 9.98
N ASP A 48 0.45 5.12 10.85
CA ASP A 48 -0.55 4.78 11.86
C ASP A 48 -1.91 4.46 11.24
N VAL A 49 -2.27 5.13 10.15
CA VAL A 49 -3.49 4.84 9.41
C VAL A 49 -3.41 3.48 8.71
N LEU A 50 -2.25 3.14 8.17
CA LEU A 50 -2.04 1.87 7.46
C LEU A 50 -2.03 0.66 8.39
N ALA A 51 -1.49 0.81 9.60
CA ALA A 51 -1.25 -0.31 10.50
C ALA A 51 -2.49 -1.19 10.76
N PRO A 52 -3.69 -0.64 11.05
CA PRO A 52 -4.88 -1.47 11.27
C PRO A 52 -5.30 -2.28 10.04
N TYR A 53 -5.06 -1.75 8.84
CA TYR A 53 -5.47 -2.42 7.61
C TYR A 53 -4.65 -3.67 7.32
N THR A 54 -3.42 -3.77 7.83
CA THR A 54 -2.60 -4.98 7.66
C THR A 54 -3.22 -6.21 8.31
N LYS A 55 -4.14 -6.01 9.25
CA LYS A 55 -4.82 -7.10 9.97
C LYS A 55 -6.10 -7.56 9.29
N VAL A 56 -6.70 -6.72 8.45
CA VAL A 56 -8.01 -6.99 7.84
C VAL A 56 -7.95 -7.13 6.33
N LEU A 57 -6.85 -6.75 5.70
CA LEU A 57 -6.64 -6.85 4.25
C LEU A 57 -5.35 -7.62 3.96
N PRO A 58 -5.25 -8.27 2.79
CA PRO A 58 -3.98 -8.85 2.33
C PRO A 58 -3.04 -7.72 1.91
N LEU A 59 -2.37 -7.13 2.88
CA LEU A 59 -1.59 -5.90 2.74
C LEU A 59 -0.22 -6.05 3.38
N THR A 60 0.81 -5.67 2.63
CA THR A 60 2.17 -5.50 3.12
C THR A 60 2.58 -4.04 2.96
N VAL A 61 3.14 -3.45 4.00
CA VAL A 61 3.67 -2.08 3.98
C VAL A 61 5.19 -2.14 3.97
N LEU A 62 5.80 -1.53 2.98
CA LEU A 62 7.26 -1.36 2.90
C LEU A 62 7.57 0.09 3.19
N ARG A 63 8.17 0.35 4.35
CA ARG A 63 8.53 1.71 4.74
C ARG A 63 9.97 2.03 4.35
N GLN A 64 10.19 3.23 3.84
CA GLN A 64 11.51 3.79 3.57
C GLN A 64 11.82 4.86 4.60
N ASP A 65 13.07 4.89 5.10
CA ASP A 65 13.51 5.88 6.07
C ASP A 65 13.82 7.23 5.44
N ARG A 66 14.13 7.23 4.15
CA ARG A 66 14.43 8.44 3.38
C ARG A 66 13.51 8.58 2.21
N HIS A 67 13.07 9.80 1.94
CA HIS A 67 12.27 10.12 0.78
C HIS A 67 13.04 9.79 -0.51
N ALA A 68 12.49 8.90 -1.33
CA ALA A 68 13.11 8.47 -2.58
C ALA A 68 12.36 8.96 -3.82
N GLY A 69 11.12 9.41 -3.66
CA GLY A 69 10.25 9.83 -4.75
C GLY A 69 9.37 8.72 -5.28
N TYR A 70 8.36 9.11 -6.04
CA TYR A 70 7.32 8.21 -6.54
C TYR A 70 7.89 7.06 -7.40
N ALA A 71 8.74 7.41 -8.37
CA ALA A 71 9.26 6.42 -9.31
C ALA A 71 10.11 5.35 -8.63
N ARG A 72 10.97 5.73 -7.70
CA ARG A 72 11.81 4.78 -6.97
C ARG A 72 11.01 3.93 -6.00
N THR A 73 10.03 4.51 -5.35
CA THR A 73 9.13 3.77 -4.46
C THR A 73 8.34 2.73 -5.26
N LEU A 74 7.81 3.09 -6.41
CA LEU A 74 7.11 2.15 -7.28
C LEU A 74 8.03 1.04 -7.77
N GLU A 75 9.25 1.37 -8.19
CA GLU A 75 10.24 0.38 -8.60
C GLU A 75 10.51 -0.63 -7.49
N ARG A 76 10.70 -0.16 -6.26
CA ARG A 76 10.93 -1.03 -5.11
C ARG A 76 9.75 -1.98 -4.86
N LEU A 77 8.52 -1.47 -4.99
CA LEU A 77 7.33 -2.29 -4.84
C LEU A 77 7.24 -3.37 -5.91
N LEU A 78 7.53 -3.03 -7.16
CA LEU A 78 7.52 -3.97 -8.27
C LEU A 78 8.59 -5.06 -8.09
N ARG A 79 9.78 -4.70 -7.64
CA ARG A 79 10.84 -5.67 -7.34
C ARG A 79 10.42 -6.61 -6.20
N HIS A 80 9.77 -6.09 -5.18
CA HIS A 80 9.27 -6.90 -4.08
C HIS A 80 8.19 -7.87 -4.56
N ALA A 81 7.27 -7.43 -5.40
CA ALA A 81 6.21 -8.27 -5.95
C ALA A 81 6.78 -9.48 -6.72
N VAL A 82 7.88 -9.28 -7.44
CA VAL A 82 8.53 -10.36 -8.20
C VAL A 82 9.09 -11.45 -7.27
N THR A 83 9.42 -11.11 -6.02
CA THR A 83 9.95 -12.08 -5.04
C THR A 83 8.86 -12.89 -4.34
N LEU A 84 7.61 -12.53 -4.50
CA LEU A 84 6.46 -13.20 -3.86
C LEU A 84 5.86 -14.37 -4.72
#